data_c7ac9fba9fdf30f6d91a5c4f70edecaf
#
_entry.id   c7ac9fba9fdf30f6d91a5c4f70edecaf
#
_cell.length_a   1.000
_cell.length_b   1.000
_cell.length_c   1.000
_cell.angle_alpha   90.00
_cell.angle_beta   90.00
_cell.angle_gamma   90.00
#
_symmetry.space_group_name_H-M   'P 1'
#
loop_
_entity.id
_entity.type
_entity.pdbx_description
1 polymer ?
#
loop_
_entity_poly.entity_id
_entity_poly.type
_entity_poly.pdbx_seq_one_letter_code
_entity_poly.pdbx_strand_id
1 'polypeptide(L)'
;MTLDIKNLSVSLPRGKAGNVSILDHFNLTIAPGEMLALVGESGSGKTIAALSIMRLLPKGAEISGEIWQDGVDLAQASEAAMRRVRGKKIGMVFQNPLAALNPSRTIASQIMEAWRVHEGGSAKAARARALDLLGEVGIPNPAARLDDYPHQFSGGMRQRVMIATALACSPQILIADEPTTGVDPLIARQIMALIARLQRERNMGVLFVTHDLSVVEAHADNIQVLYAGRAVEWGAAKAFFAHPRHPYSEALLGSVARLGQTRLQNIPGNLPEPESRPPGCRFAPRCAYAQADCATFYPMPSHAGGTTATCLYPLPASAQPAYAAPALPAGPRTFLPQLEVQNLTVRYAGATGWFGGTKKLPPALTDAS
;
A
#
# COMPACT_ATOMS: atom_id res chain seq x y z
N MET A 1 -22.11 -4.82 3.79
CA MET A 1 -21.26 -5.86 4.43
C MET A 1 -19.94 -5.24 4.80
N THR A 2 -19.56 -5.26 6.06
CA THR A 2 -18.38 -4.57 6.60
C THR A 2 -17.28 -5.57 6.94
N LEU A 3 -16.03 -5.16 6.81
CA LEU A 3 -14.91 -5.81 7.48
C LEU A 3 -14.65 -5.06 8.78
N ASP A 4 -14.60 -5.76 9.90
CA ASP A 4 -14.40 -5.16 11.21
C ASP A 4 -13.29 -5.91 11.97
N ILE A 5 -12.25 -5.21 12.32
CA ILE A 5 -11.08 -5.73 13.05
C ILE A 5 -11.11 -5.15 14.46
N LYS A 6 -11.05 -6.02 15.47
CA LYS A 6 -11.12 -5.66 16.89
C LYS A 6 -9.92 -6.19 17.66
N ASN A 7 -9.20 -5.27 18.28
CA ASN A 7 -8.07 -5.58 19.17
C ASN A 7 -7.04 -6.56 18.59
N LEU A 8 -6.81 -6.48 17.27
CA LEU A 8 -5.92 -7.38 16.57
C LEU A 8 -4.47 -7.15 17.05
N SER A 9 -3.86 -8.18 17.59
CA SER A 9 -2.43 -8.21 17.90
C SER A 9 -1.78 -9.35 17.11
N VAL A 10 -0.60 -9.06 16.56
CA VAL A 10 0.15 -10.00 15.72
C VAL A 10 1.59 -10.01 16.14
N SER A 11 2.10 -11.21 16.43
CA SER A 11 3.52 -11.44 16.71
C SER A 11 4.12 -12.36 15.64
N LEU A 12 5.34 -12.04 15.24
CA LEU A 12 6.09 -12.83 14.26
C LEU A 12 7.33 -13.47 14.89
N PRO A 13 7.71 -14.69 14.44
CA PRO A 13 8.91 -15.36 14.94
C PRO A 13 10.17 -14.61 14.50
N ARG A 14 11.08 -14.34 15.43
CA ARG A 14 12.39 -13.70 15.19
C ARG A 14 13.53 -14.59 15.67
N GLY A 15 13.74 -15.69 14.96
CA GLY A 15 14.83 -16.63 15.24
C GLY A 15 14.82 -17.16 16.69
N LYS A 16 15.96 -17.09 17.37
CA LYS A 16 16.09 -17.55 18.78
C LYS A 16 15.51 -16.58 19.81
N ALA A 17 15.16 -15.35 19.41
CA ALA A 17 14.63 -14.32 20.31
C ALA A 17 13.14 -14.51 20.66
N GLY A 18 12.49 -15.54 20.10
CA GLY A 18 11.04 -15.76 20.28
C GLY A 18 10.17 -14.92 19.36
N ASN A 19 8.90 -14.73 19.73
CA ASN A 19 7.96 -13.95 18.95
C ASN A 19 8.03 -12.46 19.31
N VAL A 20 8.01 -11.62 18.29
CA VAL A 20 8.09 -10.16 18.38
C VAL A 20 6.77 -9.54 17.96
N SER A 21 6.18 -8.69 18.80
CA SER A 21 4.93 -8.00 18.51
C SER A 21 5.11 -6.98 17.40
N ILE A 22 4.38 -7.17 16.30
CA ILE A 22 4.36 -6.26 15.15
C ILE A 22 3.14 -5.35 15.19
N LEU A 23 1.94 -5.92 15.39
CA LEU A 23 0.70 -5.17 15.63
C LEU A 23 0.25 -5.35 17.07
N ASP A 24 -0.35 -4.32 17.63
CA ASP A 24 -0.74 -4.27 19.02
C ASP A 24 -2.06 -3.50 19.19
N HIS A 25 -3.13 -4.22 19.56
CA HIS A 25 -4.50 -3.71 19.73
C HIS A 25 -4.99 -2.88 18.52
N PHE A 26 -4.71 -3.36 17.31
CA PHE A 26 -5.10 -2.71 16.08
C PHE A 26 -6.61 -2.89 15.83
N ASN A 27 -7.30 -1.79 15.58
CA ASN A 27 -8.72 -1.77 15.22
C ASN A 27 -8.87 -1.09 13.86
N LEU A 28 -9.78 -1.60 13.01
CA LEU A 28 -10.06 -1.02 11.70
C LEU A 28 -11.43 -1.50 11.23
N THR A 29 -12.21 -0.61 10.64
CA THR A 29 -13.51 -0.94 10.02
C THR A 29 -13.53 -0.42 8.60
N ILE A 30 -14.04 -1.23 7.66
CA ILE A 30 -14.24 -0.84 6.26
C ILE A 30 -15.70 -1.05 5.91
N ALA A 31 -16.39 0.03 5.54
CA ALA A 31 -17.76 -0.03 5.08
C ALA A 31 -17.87 -0.39 3.58
N PRO A 32 -19.03 -0.85 3.11
CA PRO A 32 -19.28 -0.99 1.67
C PRO A 32 -19.13 0.35 0.96
N GLY A 33 -18.46 0.34 -0.19
CA GLY A 33 -18.25 1.54 -0.97
C GLY A 33 -17.29 2.55 -0.35
N GLU A 34 -16.58 2.19 0.73
CA GLU A 34 -15.58 3.05 1.38
C GLU A 34 -14.18 2.79 0.82
N MET A 35 -13.41 3.86 0.62
CA MET A 35 -11.99 3.79 0.38
C MET A 35 -11.22 4.24 1.61
N LEU A 36 -10.68 3.27 2.36
CA LEU A 36 -9.89 3.49 3.57
C LEU A 36 -8.40 3.37 3.26
N ALA A 37 -7.64 4.41 3.57
CA ALA A 37 -6.18 4.41 3.47
C ALA A 37 -5.53 3.99 4.79
N LEU A 38 -4.62 3.02 4.75
CA LEU A 38 -3.74 2.67 5.87
C LEU A 38 -2.33 3.20 5.56
N VAL A 39 -1.88 4.20 6.30
CA VAL A 39 -0.62 4.91 6.05
C VAL A 39 0.36 4.83 7.21
N GLY A 40 1.62 5.12 6.96
CA GLY A 40 2.69 5.15 7.95
C GLY A 40 4.05 4.83 7.33
N GLU A 41 5.13 4.99 8.09
CA GLU A 41 6.49 4.66 7.65
C GLU A 41 6.65 3.17 7.30
N SER A 42 7.68 2.84 6.51
CA SER A 42 8.07 1.44 6.27
C SER A 42 8.37 0.75 7.60
N GLY A 43 7.90 -0.49 7.77
CA GLY A 43 8.05 -1.22 9.04
C GLY A 43 7.00 -0.90 10.11
N SER A 44 6.06 0.01 9.89
CA SER A 44 5.00 0.32 10.87
C SER A 44 3.99 -0.80 11.11
N GLY A 45 3.92 -1.82 10.22
CA GLY A 45 3.02 -2.98 10.34
C GLY A 45 1.88 -3.03 9.33
N LYS A 46 1.80 -2.10 8.36
CA LYS A 46 0.70 -2.00 7.37
C LYS A 46 0.46 -3.28 6.58
N THR A 47 1.50 -3.82 5.94
CA THR A 47 1.43 -5.08 5.19
C THR A 47 1.03 -6.26 6.10
N ILE A 48 1.50 -6.27 7.36
CA ILE A 48 1.10 -7.31 8.33
C ILE A 48 -0.38 -7.21 8.65
N ALA A 49 -0.94 -6.00 8.79
CA ALA A 49 -2.38 -5.82 8.97
C ALA A 49 -3.17 -6.36 7.76
N ALA A 50 -2.75 -6.04 6.53
CA ALA A 50 -3.35 -6.55 5.31
C ALA A 50 -3.27 -8.08 5.19
N LEU A 51 -2.09 -8.67 5.46
CA LEU A 51 -1.89 -10.13 5.42
C LEU A 51 -2.63 -10.86 6.53
N SER A 52 -2.87 -10.22 7.69
CA SER A 52 -3.64 -10.80 8.79
C SER A 52 -5.09 -11.04 8.40
N ILE A 53 -5.72 -10.10 7.69
CA ILE A 53 -7.09 -10.25 7.17
C ILE A 53 -7.20 -11.50 6.28
N MET A 54 -6.18 -11.72 5.46
CA MET A 54 -6.13 -12.86 4.55
C MET A 54 -5.57 -14.14 5.20
N ARG A 55 -5.09 -14.06 6.46
CA ARG A 55 -4.33 -15.13 7.13
C ARG A 55 -3.19 -15.69 6.27
N LEU A 56 -2.45 -14.78 5.65
CA LEU A 56 -1.27 -15.07 4.83
C LEU A 56 0.02 -14.68 5.53
N LEU A 57 0.01 -14.70 6.85
CA LEU A 57 1.19 -14.43 7.66
C LEU A 57 2.24 -15.54 7.55
N PRO A 58 3.52 -15.25 7.83
CA PRO A 58 4.57 -16.25 7.90
C PRO A 58 4.25 -17.37 8.89
N LYS A 59 4.79 -18.57 8.63
CA LYS A 59 4.63 -19.71 9.54
C LYS A 59 5.19 -19.38 10.92
N GLY A 60 4.43 -19.71 11.97
CA GLY A 60 4.77 -19.39 13.36
C GLY A 60 4.31 -18.01 13.83
N ALA A 61 3.59 -17.25 13.00
CA ALA A 61 2.92 -16.05 13.44
C ALA A 61 1.78 -16.38 14.43
N GLU A 62 1.65 -15.56 15.46
CA GLU A 62 0.57 -15.63 16.43
C GLU A 62 -0.38 -14.46 16.21
N ILE A 63 -1.69 -14.75 16.22
CA ILE A 63 -2.75 -13.76 16.06
C ILE A 63 -3.67 -13.86 17.28
N SER A 64 -4.00 -12.72 17.87
CA SER A 64 -5.08 -12.57 18.85
C SER A 64 -5.97 -11.39 18.46
N GLY A 65 -7.20 -11.35 19.01
CA GLY A 65 -8.24 -10.42 18.58
C GLY A 65 -9.16 -11.03 17.54
N GLU A 66 -9.96 -10.22 16.88
CA GLU A 66 -11.06 -10.65 16.02
C GLU A 66 -11.00 -9.95 14.66
N ILE A 67 -11.39 -10.67 13.60
CA ILE A 67 -11.51 -10.14 12.23
C ILE A 67 -12.86 -10.61 11.68
N TRP A 68 -13.86 -9.75 11.76
CA TRP A 68 -15.22 -10.07 11.36
C TRP A 68 -15.52 -9.70 9.92
N GLN A 69 -16.06 -10.66 9.15
CA GLN A 69 -16.67 -10.41 7.86
C GLN A 69 -17.94 -11.25 7.71
N ASP A 70 -19.06 -10.61 7.42
CA ASP A 70 -20.35 -11.28 7.20
C ASP A 70 -20.73 -12.26 8.33
N GLY A 71 -20.43 -11.91 9.59
CA GLY A 71 -20.74 -12.75 10.75
C GLY A 71 -19.77 -13.91 10.98
N VAL A 72 -18.66 -13.97 10.22
CA VAL A 72 -17.61 -14.97 10.40
C VAL A 72 -16.36 -14.29 10.95
N ASP A 73 -15.82 -14.79 12.07
CA ASP A 73 -14.51 -14.39 12.56
C ASP A 73 -13.41 -15.10 11.76
N LEU A 74 -12.74 -14.34 10.89
CA LEU A 74 -11.66 -14.86 10.04
C LEU A 74 -10.43 -15.25 10.84
N ALA A 75 -10.20 -14.64 12.01
CA ALA A 75 -9.04 -14.97 12.84
C ALA A 75 -9.10 -16.41 13.35
N GLN A 76 -10.32 -16.92 13.62
CA GLN A 76 -10.58 -18.26 14.12
C GLN A 76 -11.10 -19.24 13.04
N ALA A 77 -11.35 -18.76 11.82
CA ALA A 77 -11.94 -19.56 10.75
C ALA A 77 -11.04 -20.75 10.36
N SER A 78 -11.66 -21.88 10.01
CA SER A 78 -10.91 -23.01 9.44
C SER A 78 -10.28 -22.66 8.08
N GLU A 79 -9.24 -23.37 7.67
CA GLU A 79 -8.63 -23.14 6.35
C GLU A 79 -9.63 -23.35 5.20
N ALA A 80 -10.56 -24.30 5.36
CA ALA A 80 -11.63 -24.52 4.40
C ALA A 80 -12.58 -23.31 4.30
N ALA A 81 -12.87 -22.63 5.42
CA ALA A 81 -13.62 -21.38 5.43
C ALA A 81 -12.82 -20.23 4.79
N MET A 82 -11.53 -20.10 5.11
CA MET A 82 -10.68 -19.09 4.52
C MET A 82 -10.53 -19.22 3.00
N ARG A 83 -10.47 -20.44 2.48
CA ARG A 83 -10.47 -20.68 1.02
C ARG A 83 -11.73 -20.16 0.33
N ARG A 84 -12.89 -20.15 1.01
CA ARG A 84 -14.14 -19.58 0.49
C ARG A 84 -14.17 -18.05 0.54
N VAL A 85 -13.33 -17.45 1.40
CA VAL A 85 -13.22 -15.99 1.55
C VAL A 85 -12.19 -15.40 0.59
N ARG A 86 -10.99 -16.00 0.57
CA ARG A 86 -9.88 -15.53 -0.30
C ARG A 86 -10.27 -15.60 -1.77
N GLY A 87 -10.19 -14.47 -2.47
CA GLY A 87 -10.52 -14.31 -3.89
C GLY A 87 -12.01 -14.15 -4.19
N LYS A 88 -12.92 -14.76 -3.39
CA LYS A 88 -14.37 -14.64 -3.62
C LYS A 88 -14.99 -13.46 -2.88
N LYS A 89 -14.69 -13.29 -1.60
CA LYS A 89 -15.23 -12.20 -0.79
C LYS A 89 -14.24 -11.07 -0.60
N ILE A 90 -12.97 -11.41 -0.44
CA ILE A 90 -11.86 -10.47 -0.29
C ILE A 90 -10.84 -10.75 -1.39
N GLY A 91 -10.64 -9.80 -2.30
CA GLY A 91 -9.56 -9.79 -3.27
C GLY A 91 -8.32 -9.10 -2.69
N MET A 92 -7.13 -9.51 -3.12
CA MET A 92 -5.88 -8.85 -2.69
C MET A 92 -4.97 -8.56 -3.89
N VAL A 93 -4.50 -7.33 -3.95
CA VAL A 93 -3.44 -6.84 -4.84
C VAL A 93 -2.18 -6.72 -4.01
N PHE A 94 -1.15 -7.50 -4.36
CA PHE A 94 0.12 -7.53 -3.63
C PHE A 94 1.07 -6.41 -4.10
N GLN A 95 2.04 -6.07 -3.28
CA GLN A 95 3.00 -5.01 -3.54
C GLN A 95 3.85 -5.23 -4.81
N ASN A 96 4.23 -6.47 -5.10
CA ASN A 96 5.11 -6.80 -6.21
C ASN A 96 4.42 -7.72 -7.22
N PRO A 97 4.00 -7.20 -8.40
CA PRO A 97 3.34 -8.02 -9.42
C PRO A 97 4.25 -9.09 -10.03
N LEU A 98 5.57 -8.91 -10.02
CA LEU A 98 6.53 -9.92 -10.51
C LEU A 98 6.59 -11.14 -9.58
N ALA A 99 6.41 -10.94 -8.28
CA ALA A 99 6.36 -12.03 -7.31
C ALA A 99 4.98 -12.70 -7.26
N ALA A 100 3.91 -11.94 -7.55
CA ALA A 100 2.54 -12.41 -7.48
C ALA A 100 2.09 -13.18 -8.72
N LEU A 101 2.57 -12.81 -9.92
CA LEU A 101 2.24 -13.48 -11.18
C LEU A 101 3.22 -14.61 -11.46
N ASN A 102 2.70 -15.80 -11.77
CA ASN A 102 3.52 -16.94 -12.16
C ASN A 102 4.09 -16.73 -13.58
N PRO A 103 5.44 -16.62 -13.76
CA PRO A 103 6.03 -16.31 -15.05
C PRO A 103 5.88 -17.43 -16.10
N SER A 104 5.61 -18.67 -15.67
CA SER A 104 5.46 -19.84 -16.53
C SER A 104 4.01 -20.09 -16.98
N ARG A 105 3.06 -19.23 -16.56
CA ARG A 105 1.64 -19.37 -16.90
C ARG A 105 1.15 -18.16 -17.68
N THR A 106 0.26 -18.40 -18.63
CA THR A 106 -0.38 -17.31 -19.39
C THR A 106 -1.26 -16.44 -18.48
N ILE A 107 -1.49 -15.21 -18.88
CA ILE A 107 -2.35 -14.27 -18.17
C ILE A 107 -3.77 -14.82 -18.01
N ALA A 108 -4.35 -15.33 -19.11
CA ALA A 108 -5.66 -15.95 -19.04
C ALA A 108 -5.72 -17.09 -18.01
N SER A 109 -4.71 -17.98 -18.01
CA SER A 109 -4.73 -19.13 -17.13
C SER A 109 -4.76 -18.76 -15.65
N GLN A 110 -4.11 -17.67 -15.27
CA GLN A 110 -4.06 -17.18 -13.88
C GLN A 110 -5.38 -16.53 -13.45
N ILE A 111 -5.99 -15.71 -14.31
CA ILE A 111 -7.31 -15.10 -14.05
C ILE A 111 -8.40 -16.18 -14.01
N MET A 112 -8.36 -17.10 -14.98
CA MET A 112 -9.31 -18.22 -15.06
C MET A 112 -9.25 -19.13 -13.85
N GLU A 113 -8.06 -19.40 -13.31
CA GLU A 113 -7.89 -20.23 -12.12
C GLU A 113 -8.59 -19.60 -10.92
N ALA A 114 -8.35 -18.30 -10.65
CA ALA A 114 -8.99 -17.58 -9.57
C ALA A 114 -10.53 -17.64 -9.66
N TRP A 115 -11.07 -17.50 -10.88
CA TRP A 115 -12.51 -17.59 -11.11
C TRP A 115 -13.06 -19.02 -10.96
N ARG A 116 -12.39 -20.02 -11.56
CA ARG A 116 -12.87 -21.41 -11.58
C ARG A 116 -12.88 -22.07 -10.21
N VAL A 117 -11.95 -21.72 -9.35
CA VAL A 117 -11.87 -22.24 -7.97
C VAL A 117 -13.15 -21.90 -7.18
N HIS A 118 -13.79 -20.77 -7.47
CA HIS A 118 -14.93 -20.27 -6.69
C HIS A 118 -16.27 -20.37 -7.40
N GLU A 119 -16.29 -20.10 -8.70
CA GLU A 119 -17.53 -20.04 -9.48
C GLU A 119 -17.79 -21.34 -10.25
N GLY A 120 -16.78 -22.19 -10.40
CA GLY A 120 -16.92 -23.38 -11.22
C GLY A 120 -17.07 -23.04 -12.70
N GLY A 121 -17.89 -23.79 -13.42
CA GLY A 121 -18.24 -23.51 -14.82
C GLY A 121 -17.22 -24.00 -15.85
N SER A 122 -17.54 -23.73 -17.12
CA SER A 122 -16.73 -24.20 -18.25
C SER A 122 -15.45 -23.36 -18.45
N ALA A 123 -14.44 -23.95 -19.07
CA ALA A 123 -13.24 -23.21 -19.48
C ALA A 123 -13.56 -22.05 -20.43
N LYS A 124 -14.60 -22.20 -21.27
CA LYS A 124 -15.07 -21.14 -22.16
C LYS A 124 -15.62 -19.93 -21.38
N ALA A 125 -16.43 -20.16 -20.35
CA ALA A 125 -16.97 -19.10 -19.49
C ALA A 125 -15.84 -18.40 -18.71
N ALA A 126 -14.90 -19.16 -18.14
CA ALA A 126 -13.74 -18.60 -17.45
C ALA A 126 -12.86 -17.73 -18.38
N ARG A 127 -12.67 -18.17 -19.63
CA ARG A 127 -11.90 -17.38 -20.62
C ARG A 127 -12.62 -16.09 -21.03
N ALA A 128 -13.95 -16.15 -21.20
CA ALA A 128 -14.75 -14.96 -21.44
C ALA A 128 -14.63 -13.97 -20.27
N ARG A 129 -14.74 -14.44 -19.04
CA ARG A 129 -14.56 -13.60 -17.86
C ARG A 129 -13.15 -12.98 -17.79
N ALA A 130 -12.10 -13.73 -18.14
CA ALA A 130 -10.75 -13.19 -18.20
C ALA A 130 -10.61 -12.10 -19.25
N LEU A 131 -11.25 -12.27 -20.43
CA LEU A 131 -11.28 -11.27 -21.49
C LEU A 131 -11.96 -9.97 -21.03
N ASP A 132 -13.13 -10.09 -20.40
CA ASP A 132 -13.90 -8.95 -19.88
C ASP A 132 -13.07 -8.18 -18.84
N LEU A 133 -12.44 -8.89 -17.90
CA LEU A 133 -11.60 -8.28 -16.86
C LEU A 133 -10.39 -7.56 -17.43
N LEU A 134 -9.71 -8.13 -18.42
CA LEU A 134 -8.58 -7.44 -19.07
C LEU A 134 -9.03 -6.15 -19.77
N GLY A 135 -10.21 -6.15 -20.37
CA GLY A 135 -10.83 -4.94 -20.92
C GLY A 135 -11.16 -3.92 -19.84
N GLU A 136 -11.77 -4.37 -18.76
CA GLU A 136 -12.19 -3.54 -17.62
C GLU A 136 -11.01 -2.82 -16.93
N VAL A 137 -9.86 -3.51 -16.79
CA VAL A 137 -8.65 -2.90 -16.26
C VAL A 137 -7.84 -2.11 -17.30
N GLY A 138 -8.32 -2.03 -18.54
CA GLY A 138 -7.74 -1.21 -19.60
C GLY A 138 -6.45 -1.79 -20.20
N ILE A 139 -6.38 -3.12 -20.36
CA ILE A 139 -5.32 -3.75 -21.17
C ILE A 139 -5.66 -3.53 -22.67
N PRO A 140 -4.75 -2.96 -23.48
CA PRO A 140 -4.99 -2.77 -24.90
C PRO A 140 -5.03 -4.10 -25.64
N ASN A 141 -5.99 -4.26 -26.57
CA ASN A 141 -6.22 -5.48 -27.35
C ASN A 141 -6.31 -6.75 -26.47
N PRO A 142 -7.24 -6.81 -25.48
CA PRO A 142 -7.25 -7.84 -24.46
C PRO A 142 -7.37 -9.26 -25.04
N ALA A 143 -8.09 -9.44 -26.15
CA ALA A 143 -8.24 -10.74 -26.80
C ALA A 143 -6.90 -11.32 -27.31
N ALA A 144 -6.02 -10.47 -27.84
CA ALA A 144 -4.70 -10.88 -28.30
C ALA A 144 -3.70 -11.13 -27.16
N ARG A 145 -4.01 -10.60 -25.93
CA ARG A 145 -3.14 -10.65 -24.77
C ARG A 145 -3.43 -11.77 -23.78
N LEU A 146 -4.55 -12.50 -23.98
CA LEU A 146 -4.95 -13.58 -23.07
C LEU A 146 -3.91 -14.67 -22.92
N ASP A 147 -3.24 -15.03 -24.01
CA ASP A 147 -2.29 -16.15 -24.06
C ASP A 147 -0.82 -15.68 -23.88
N ASP A 148 -0.61 -14.37 -23.68
CA ASP A 148 0.70 -13.81 -23.34
C ASP A 148 1.10 -14.18 -21.91
N TYR A 149 2.42 -14.11 -21.66
CA TYR A 149 3.02 -14.37 -20.36
C TYR A 149 3.37 -13.07 -19.63
N PRO A 150 3.50 -13.07 -18.29
CA PRO A 150 3.79 -11.85 -17.52
C PRO A 150 5.00 -11.06 -18.01
N HIS A 151 6.05 -11.71 -18.49
CA HIS A 151 7.26 -11.05 -18.97
C HIS A 151 7.05 -10.24 -20.26
N GLN A 152 5.97 -10.46 -21.00
CA GLN A 152 5.61 -9.72 -22.21
C GLN A 152 4.84 -8.43 -21.91
N PHE A 153 4.53 -8.16 -20.62
CA PHE A 153 3.79 -6.98 -20.17
C PHE A 153 4.73 -5.98 -19.50
N SER A 154 4.44 -4.68 -19.67
CA SER A 154 5.09 -3.61 -18.90
C SER A 154 4.73 -3.69 -17.41
N GLY A 155 5.47 -2.99 -16.54
CA GLY A 155 5.18 -2.95 -15.09
C GLY A 155 3.74 -2.54 -14.78
N GLY A 156 3.26 -1.46 -15.38
CA GLY A 156 1.88 -1.00 -15.20
C GLY A 156 0.83 -1.97 -15.76
N MET A 157 1.12 -2.67 -16.87
CA MET A 157 0.23 -3.71 -17.38
C MET A 157 0.17 -4.92 -16.46
N ARG A 158 1.29 -5.37 -15.89
CA ARG A 158 1.32 -6.46 -14.87
C ARG A 158 0.50 -6.09 -13.65
N GLN A 159 0.59 -4.83 -13.20
CA GLN A 159 -0.20 -4.34 -12.09
C GLN A 159 -1.70 -4.40 -12.40
N ARG A 160 -2.12 -3.97 -13.60
CA ARG A 160 -3.52 -4.08 -14.07
C ARG A 160 -4.00 -5.53 -14.15
N VAL A 161 -3.15 -6.46 -14.60
CA VAL A 161 -3.45 -7.91 -14.63
C VAL A 161 -3.64 -8.44 -13.21
N MET A 162 -2.79 -8.05 -12.26
CA MET A 162 -2.94 -8.46 -10.86
C MET A 162 -4.25 -7.94 -10.26
N ILE A 163 -4.64 -6.70 -10.57
CA ILE A 163 -5.95 -6.15 -10.20
C ILE A 163 -7.08 -6.98 -10.84
N ALA A 164 -6.99 -7.31 -12.13
CA ALA A 164 -7.97 -8.16 -12.81
C ALA A 164 -8.12 -9.53 -12.13
N THR A 165 -7.01 -10.14 -11.73
CA THR A 165 -7.00 -11.42 -11.00
C THR A 165 -7.66 -11.31 -9.63
N ALA A 166 -7.36 -10.24 -8.88
CA ALA A 166 -7.99 -9.98 -7.57
C ALA A 166 -9.50 -9.75 -7.69
N LEU A 167 -9.96 -9.22 -8.83
CA LEU A 167 -11.38 -8.93 -9.12
C LEU A 167 -12.13 -10.07 -9.84
N ALA A 168 -11.49 -11.21 -10.06
CA ALA A 168 -12.04 -12.32 -10.86
C ALA A 168 -13.44 -12.75 -10.41
N CYS A 169 -13.65 -12.88 -9.11
CA CYS A 169 -14.92 -13.28 -8.51
C CYS A 169 -15.76 -12.11 -7.98
N SER A 170 -15.51 -10.88 -8.43
CA SER A 170 -16.24 -9.68 -7.99
C SER A 170 -16.30 -9.56 -6.45
N PRO A 171 -15.16 -9.47 -5.76
CA PRO A 171 -15.10 -9.44 -4.31
C PRO A 171 -15.81 -8.21 -3.75
N GLN A 172 -16.27 -8.31 -2.51
CA GLN A 172 -16.92 -7.21 -1.77
C GLN A 172 -15.91 -6.24 -1.18
N ILE A 173 -14.69 -6.75 -0.92
CA ILE A 173 -13.57 -5.98 -0.36
C ILE A 173 -12.33 -6.22 -1.22
N LEU A 174 -11.61 -5.15 -1.53
CA LEU A 174 -10.30 -5.21 -2.15
C LEU A 174 -9.26 -4.68 -1.18
N ILE A 175 -8.25 -5.49 -0.89
CA ILE A 175 -7.05 -5.06 -0.20
C ILE A 175 -5.99 -4.77 -1.26
N ALA A 176 -5.48 -3.55 -1.30
CA ALA A 176 -4.43 -3.13 -2.22
C ALA A 176 -3.19 -2.71 -1.43
N ASP A 177 -2.20 -3.61 -1.34
CA ASP A 177 -0.96 -3.36 -0.60
C ASP A 177 0.06 -2.71 -1.53
N GLU A 178 0.30 -1.42 -1.34
CA GLU A 178 1.18 -0.56 -2.14
C GLU A 178 0.99 -0.72 -3.67
N PRO A 179 -0.23 -0.57 -4.20
CA PRO A 179 -0.55 -0.91 -5.59
C PRO A 179 0.15 -0.05 -6.64
N THR A 180 0.85 0.99 -6.23
CA THR A 180 1.54 1.95 -7.09
C THR A 180 3.06 1.94 -6.91
N THR A 181 3.59 1.09 -6.05
CA THR A 181 5.04 0.99 -5.83
C THR A 181 5.74 0.39 -7.06
N GLY A 182 6.84 1.02 -7.48
CA GLY A 182 7.65 0.57 -8.62
C GLY A 182 7.09 0.88 -10.00
N VAL A 183 6.07 1.73 -10.10
CA VAL A 183 5.56 2.27 -11.38
C VAL A 183 5.77 3.79 -11.44
N ASP A 184 5.82 4.34 -12.67
CA ASP A 184 5.96 5.78 -12.84
C ASP A 184 4.71 6.54 -12.31
N PRO A 185 4.84 7.84 -11.97
CA PRO A 185 3.76 8.61 -11.36
C PRO A 185 2.49 8.73 -12.20
N LEU A 186 2.62 8.70 -13.54
CA LEU A 186 1.46 8.77 -14.43
C LEU A 186 0.67 7.46 -14.38
N ILE A 187 1.37 6.34 -14.46
CA ILE A 187 0.77 5.00 -14.34
C ILE A 187 0.19 4.80 -12.93
N ALA A 188 0.87 5.26 -11.88
CA ALA A 188 0.36 5.22 -10.51
C ALA A 188 -1.00 5.93 -10.39
N ARG A 189 -1.14 7.13 -10.93
CA ARG A 189 -2.43 7.85 -10.98
C ARG A 189 -3.50 7.09 -11.76
N GLN A 190 -3.14 6.48 -12.89
CA GLN A 190 -4.09 5.68 -13.68
C GLN A 190 -4.56 4.44 -12.94
N ILE A 191 -3.68 3.76 -12.20
CA ILE A 191 -4.01 2.59 -11.36
C ILE A 191 -4.97 3.00 -10.23
N MET A 192 -4.70 4.08 -9.53
CA MET A 192 -5.58 4.56 -8.46
C MET A 192 -6.93 5.04 -8.98
N ALA A 193 -6.96 5.74 -10.11
CA ALA A 193 -8.21 6.13 -10.78
C ALA A 193 -9.03 4.89 -11.21
N LEU A 194 -8.38 3.82 -11.68
CA LEU A 194 -9.01 2.55 -12.01
C LEU A 194 -9.63 1.91 -10.75
N ILE A 195 -8.87 1.79 -9.66
CA ILE A 195 -9.37 1.21 -8.41
C ILE A 195 -10.56 2.03 -7.89
N ALA A 196 -10.46 3.36 -7.87
CA ALA A 196 -11.53 4.26 -7.41
C ALA A 196 -12.78 4.19 -8.28
N ARG A 197 -12.65 4.01 -9.61
CA ARG A 197 -13.77 3.77 -10.51
C ARG A 197 -14.47 2.46 -10.18
N LEU A 198 -13.71 1.36 -10.08
CA LEU A 198 -14.24 0.02 -9.80
C LEU A 198 -14.86 -0.07 -8.40
N GLN A 199 -14.30 0.63 -7.42
CA GLN A 199 -14.84 0.74 -6.07
C GLN A 199 -16.25 1.34 -6.10
N ARG A 200 -16.46 2.46 -6.82
CA ARG A 200 -17.78 3.09 -6.96
C ARG A 200 -18.76 2.24 -7.74
N GLU A 201 -18.34 1.72 -8.92
CA GLU A 201 -19.20 0.93 -9.81
C GLU A 201 -19.73 -0.35 -9.14
N ARG A 202 -18.93 -0.94 -8.24
CA ARG A 202 -19.24 -2.21 -7.56
C ARG A 202 -19.68 -2.05 -6.12
N ASN A 203 -19.72 -0.84 -5.59
CA ASN A 203 -19.94 -0.55 -4.16
C ASN A 203 -19.02 -1.38 -3.26
N MET A 204 -17.76 -1.53 -3.65
CA MET A 204 -16.76 -2.38 -3.02
C MET A 204 -16.01 -1.59 -1.94
N GLY A 205 -15.82 -2.18 -0.75
CA GLY A 205 -14.91 -1.61 0.25
C GLY A 205 -13.46 -1.79 -0.20
N VAL A 206 -12.63 -0.76 -0.07
CA VAL A 206 -11.22 -0.81 -0.45
C VAL A 206 -10.34 -0.43 0.74
N LEU A 207 -9.46 -1.34 1.15
CA LEU A 207 -8.32 -1.02 2.01
C LEU A 207 -7.10 -0.82 1.11
N PHE A 208 -6.61 0.40 0.99
CA PHE A 208 -5.34 0.58 0.31
C PHE A 208 -4.25 1.04 1.27
N VAL A 209 -3.17 0.27 1.24
CA VAL A 209 -1.97 0.51 2.04
C VAL A 209 -1.01 1.31 1.19
N THR A 210 -0.52 2.43 1.69
CA THR A 210 0.44 3.27 0.98
C THR A 210 1.28 4.11 1.94
N HIS A 211 2.40 4.61 1.45
CA HIS A 211 3.19 5.66 2.09
C HIS A 211 3.05 7.01 1.33
N ASP A 212 2.32 7.03 0.21
CA ASP A 212 2.11 8.24 -0.60
C ASP A 212 0.82 8.96 -0.18
N LEU A 213 0.98 10.00 0.63
CA LEU A 213 -0.13 10.81 1.13
C LEU A 213 -0.81 11.65 0.04
N SER A 214 -0.16 11.92 -1.09
CA SER A 214 -0.80 12.64 -2.20
C SER A 214 -1.87 11.79 -2.87
N VAL A 215 -1.65 10.48 -2.96
CA VAL A 215 -2.63 9.50 -3.43
C VAL A 215 -3.79 9.40 -2.44
N VAL A 216 -3.51 9.41 -1.13
CA VAL A 216 -4.53 9.36 -0.07
C VAL A 216 -5.43 10.57 -0.14
N GLU A 217 -4.86 11.78 -0.22
CA GLU A 217 -5.60 13.05 -0.31
C GLU A 217 -6.56 13.07 -1.50
N ALA A 218 -6.16 12.48 -2.63
CA ALA A 218 -6.96 12.44 -3.86
C ALA A 218 -8.09 11.41 -3.87
N HIS A 219 -7.98 10.32 -3.10
CA HIS A 219 -8.85 9.16 -3.30
C HIS A 219 -9.51 8.60 -2.03
N ALA A 220 -8.95 8.83 -0.82
CA ALA A 220 -9.47 8.21 0.39
C ALA A 220 -10.67 8.96 0.98
N ASP A 221 -11.68 8.20 1.42
CA ASP A 221 -12.77 8.71 2.25
C ASP A 221 -12.29 8.86 3.70
N ASN A 222 -11.64 7.81 4.21
CA ASN A 222 -11.08 7.74 5.55
C ASN A 222 -9.60 7.35 5.51
N ILE A 223 -8.89 7.73 6.56
CA ILE A 223 -7.48 7.42 6.75
C ILE A 223 -7.24 6.83 8.13
N GLN A 224 -6.30 5.90 8.22
CA GLN A 224 -5.76 5.42 9.48
C GLN A 224 -4.24 5.44 9.44
N VAL A 225 -3.63 6.12 10.40
CA VAL A 225 -2.19 6.28 10.52
C VAL A 225 -1.64 5.26 11.49
N LEU A 226 -0.73 4.43 11.02
CA LEU A 226 -0.09 3.38 11.79
C LEU A 226 1.36 3.76 12.12
N TYR A 227 1.72 3.72 13.39
CA TYR A 227 3.09 3.93 13.87
C TYR A 227 3.52 2.79 14.79
N ALA A 228 4.61 2.13 14.45
CA ALA A 228 5.20 1.05 15.26
C ALA A 228 4.19 -0.01 15.75
N GLY A 229 3.21 -0.37 14.91
CA GLY A 229 2.20 -1.39 15.19
C GLY A 229 0.93 -0.91 15.90
N ARG A 230 0.78 0.39 16.16
CA ARG A 230 -0.44 0.98 16.75
C ARG A 230 -1.03 2.07 15.87
N ALA A 231 -2.35 2.13 15.83
CA ALA A 231 -3.06 3.26 15.22
C ALA A 231 -2.89 4.51 16.10
N VAL A 232 -2.38 5.59 15.52
CA VAL A 232 -2.12 6.85 16.25
C VAL A 232 -3.12 7.93 15.91
N GLU A 233 -3.67 7.92 14.69
CA GLU A 233 -4.74 8.82 14.28
C GLU A 233 -5.59 8.16 13.18
N TRP A 234 -6.92 8.37 13.22
CA TRP A 234 -7.85 7.88 12.19
C TRP A 234 -9.10 8.75 12.10
N GLY A 235 -9.76 8.72 10.95
CA GLY A 235 -11.01 9.45 10.69
C GLY A 235 -11.13 9.87 9.24
N ALA A 236 -11.98 10.87 8.99
CA ALA A 236 -12.20 11.40 7.64
C ALA A 236 -10.90 11.96 7.04
N ALA A 237 -10.53 11.51 5.83
CA ALA A 237 -9.30 11.94 5.18
C ALA A 237 -9.24 13.47 5.04
N LYS A 238 -10.35 14.12 4.64
CA LYS A 238 -10.44 15.57 4.53
C LYS A 238 -10.12 16.31 5.84
N ALA A 239 -10.59 15.78 6.98
CA ALA A 239 -10.32 16.36 8.29
C ALA A 239 -8.85 16.19 8.69
N PHE A 240 -8.29 15.00 8.43
CA PHE A 240 -6.88 14.70 8.66
C PHE A 240 -5.93 15.64 7.89
N PHE A 241 -6.18 15.84 6.59
CA PHE A 241 -5.34 16.73 5.77
C PHE A 241 -5.47 18.20 6.16
N ALA A 242 -6.64 18.61 6.66
CA ALA A 242 -6.85 19.97 7.14
C ALA A 242 -6.15 20.23 8.49
N HIS A 243 -6.28 19.30 9.44
CA HIS A 243 -5.81 19.49 10.82
C HIS A 243 -5.39 18.15 11.45
N PRO A 244 -4.16 17.67 11.18
CA PRO A 244 -3.63 16.50 11.85
C PRO A 244 -3.49 16.75 13.34
N ARG A 245 -3.94 15.80 14.17
CA ARG A 245 -3.95 15.97 15.63
C ARG A 245 -2.82 15.24 16.34
N HIS A 246 -2.32 14.17 15.75
CA HIS A 246 -1.17 13.49 16.32
C HIS A 246 0.14 14.08 15.75
N PRO A 247 1.15 14.39 16.59
CA PRO A 247 2.43 14.95 16.11
C PRO A 247 3.13 14.12 15.02
N TYR A 248 2.97 12.80 15.02
CA TYR A 248 3.47 11.96 13.92
C TYR A 248 2.75 12.21 12.61
N SER A 249 1.43 12.41 12.66
CA SER A 249 0.63 12.73 11.46
C SER A 249 1.03 14.08 10.86
N GLU A 250 1.26 15.08 11.69
CA GLU A 250 1.80 16.37 11.26
C GLU A 250 3.17 16.21 10.58
N ALA A 251 4.09 15.50 11.23
CA ALA A 251 5.43 15.24 10.71
C ALA A 251 5.39 14.46 9.38
N LEU A 252 4.47 13.49 9.27
CA LEU A 252 4.27 12.70 8.07
C LEU A 252 3.75 13.58 6.91
N LEU A 253 2.78 14.47 7.16
CA LEU A 253 2.31 15.45 6.18
C LEU A 253 3.39 16.46 5.79
N GLY A 254 4.21 16.89 6.73
CA GLY A 254 5.34 17.80 6.50
C GLY A 254 6.44 17.17 5.63
N SER A 255 6.52 15.85 5.57
CA SER A 255 7.50 15.14 4.72
C SER A 255 7.07 14.99 3.26
N VAL A 256 5.81 15.33 2.92
CA VAL A 256 5.32 15.28 1.54
C VAL A 256 5.88 16.44 0.73
N ALA A 257 6.46 16.14 -0.42
CA ALA A 257 6.96 17.16 -1.35
C ALA A 257 5.80 17.97 -1.93
N ARG A 258 5.81 19.29 -1.73
CA ARG A 258 4.86 20.23 -2.33
C ARG A 258 5.57 21.19 -3.26
N LEU A 259 4.93 21.57 -4.37
CA LEU A 259 5.48 22.59 -5.28
C LEU A 259 5.77 23.89 -4.53
N GLY A 260 6.96 24.43 -4.71
CA GLY A 260 7.40 25.65 -4.02
C GLY A 260 8.11 25.44 -2.68
N GLN A 261 8.18 24.20 -2.17
CA GLN A 261 9.01 23.88 -1.02
C GLN A 261 10.49 23.74 -1.44
N THR A 262 11.36 24.51 -0.80
CA THR A 262 12.81 24.43 -1.01
C THR A 262 13.45 23.28 -0.24
N ARG A 263 12.75 22.72 0.78
CA ARG A 263 13.20 21.59 1.61
C ARG A 263 12.03 20.78 2.13
N LEU A 264 12.21 19.46 2.11
CA LEU A 264 11.32 18.52 2.81
C LEU A 264 11.60 18.56 4.32
N GLN A 265 10.55 18.48 5.10
CA GLN A 265 10.67 18.19 6.53
C GLN A 265 11.04 16.72 6.71
N ASN A 266 11.95 16.44 7.61
CA ASN A 266 12.36 15.07 7.92
C ASN A 266 11.90 14.70 9.33
N ILE A 267 11.35 13.51 9.48
CA ILE A 267 11.05 12.95 10.80
C ILE A 267 12.38 12.45 11.39
N PRO A 268 12.86 13.00 12.51
CA PRO A 268 14.17 12.64 13.04
C PRO A 268 14.21 11.20 13.55
N GLY A 269 15.37 10.57 13.50
CA GLY A 269 15.59 9.21 13.99
C GLY A 269 14.92 8.12 13.16
N ASN A 270 14.90 6.90 13.70
CA ASN A 270 14.32 5.72 13.06
C ASN A 270 13.10 5.20 13.82
N LEU A 271 12.29 4.40 13.15
CA LEU A 271 11.22 3.66 13.80
C LEU A 271 11.79 2.77 14.91
N PRO A 272 11.24 2.78 16.15
CA PRO A 272 11.78 1.98 17.23
C PRO A 272 11.63 0.49 16.93
N GLU A 273 12.71 -0.25 17.13
CA GLU A 273 12.65 -1.71 17.06
C GLU A 273 11.62 -2.24 18.06
N PRO A 274 10.94 -3.33 17.76
CA PRO A 274 9.86 -3.85 18.59
C PRO A 274 10.24 -4.03 20.07
N GLU A 275 11.48 -4.45 20.34
CA GLU A 275 12.00 -4.70 21.69
C GLU A 275 12.34 -3.41 22.45
N SER A 276 12.54 -2.30 21.75
CA SER A 276 12.90 -1.00 22.33
C SER A 276 11.75 0.00 22.37
N ARG A 277 10.52 -0.45 22.09
CA ARG A 277 9.33 0.41 22.11
C ARG A 277 9.02 0.86 23.54
N PRO A 278 8.81 2.16 23.79
CA PRO A 278 8.41 2.63 25.11
C PRO A 278 7.02 2.07 25.50
N PRO A 279 6.75 1.88 26.80
CA PRO A 279 5.42 1.43 27.27
C PRO A 279 4.32 2.45 27.01
N GLY A 280 4.65 3.73 26.97
CA GLY A 280 3.75 4.83 26.62
C GLY A 280 3.61 5.06 25.11
N CYS A 281 3.61 6.32 24.71
CA CYS A 281 3.54 6.69 23.28
C CYS A 281 4.82 6.24 22.55
N ARG A 282 4.66 5.37 21.55
CA ARG A 282 5.78 4.83 20.77
C ARG A 282 6.53 5.88 19.96
N PHE A 283 5.87 7.02 19.66
CA PHE A 283 6.48 8.13 18.96
C PHE A 283 7.23 9.11 19.88
N ALA A 284 7.07 9.02 21.20
CA ALA A 284 7.69 9.94 22.17
C ALA A 284 9.18 10.22 21.92
N PRO A 285 10.05 9.23 21.60
CA PRO A 285 11.48 9.48 21.37
C PRO A 285 11.79 10.35 20.13
N ARG A 286 10.83 10.51 19.21
CA ARG A 286 10.97 11.28 17.95
C ARG A 286 10.06 12.50 17.92
N CYS A 287 9.22 12.67 18.92
CA CYS A 287 8.19 13.69 18.96
C CYS A 287 8.77 15.04 19.41
N ALA A 288 8.63 16.08 18.57
CA ALA A 288 9.07 17.43 18.92
C ALA A 288 8.25 18.07 20.06
N TYR A 289 7.08 17.50 20.37
CA TYR A 289 6.17 17.97 21.43
C TYR A 289 6.16 17.05 22.66
N ALA A 290 7.12 16.08 22.74
CA ALA A 290 7.12 15.10 23.80
C ALA A 290 7.27 15.75 25.18
N GLN A 291 6.46 15.29 26.14
CA GLN A 291 6.58 15.61 27.56
C GLN A 291 7.03 14.37 28.34
N ALA A 292 7.41 14.56 29.60
CA ALA A 292 8.02 13.50 30.40
C ALA A 292 7.14 12.24 30.57
N ASP A 293 5.82 12.44 30.63
CA ASP A 293 4.84 11.37 30.80
C ASP A 293 4.53 10.60 29.49
N CYS A 294 4.85 11.17 28.32
CA CYS A 294 4.61 10.50 27.05
C CYS A 294 5.33 9.16 26.90
N ALA A 295 6.49 8.98 27.55
CA ALA A 295 7.25 7.74 27.48
C ALA A 295 6.65 6.62 28.36
N THR A 296 5.89 6.98 29.39
CA THR A 296 5.39 6.05 30.42
C THR A 296 3.91 5.76 30.33
N PHE A 297 3.10 6.75 29.93
CA PHE A 297 1.65 6.61 29.83
C PHE A 297 1.20 6.43 28.37
N TYR A 298 0.42 5.38 28.11
CA TYR A 298 -0.22 5.20 26.83
C TYR A 298 -1.52 6.02 26.79
N PRO A 299 -1.67 6.94 25.79
CA PRO A 299 -2.82 7.81 25.74
C PRO A 299 -4.10 7.08 25.33
N MET A 300 -5.22 7.50 25.89
CA MET A 300 -6.55 7.09 25.42
C MET A 300 -6.91 7.85 24.14
N PRO A 301 -7.66 7.22 23.21
CA PRO A 301 -8.17 7.90 22.02
C PRO A 301 -9.06 9.10 22.37
N SER A 302 -8.82 10.23 21.72
CA SER A 302 -9.63 11.44 21.85
C SER A 302 -10.16 11.88 20.49
N HIS A 303 -11.49 12.11 20.39
CA HIS A 303 -12.14 12.52 19.15
C HIS A 303 -12.35 14.03 19.13
N ALA A 304 -11.94 14.70 18.05
CA ALA A 304 -12.28 16.09 17.74
C ALA A 304 -12.02 16.39 16.26
N GLY A 305 -12.72 17.38 15.71
CA GLY A 305 -12.47 17.89 14.36
C GLY A 305 -12.62 16.85 13.23
N GLY A 306 -13.35 15.75 13.47
CA GLY A 306 -13.55 14.68 12.47
C GLY A 306 -12.46 13.60 12.43
N THR A 307 -11.45 13.67 13.32
CA THR A 307 -10.47 12.61 13.54
C THR A 307 -10.41 12.19 15.01
N THR A 308 -9.90 10.99 15.24
CA THR A 308 -9.57 10.45 16.56
C THR A 308 -8.07 10.28 16.64
N ALA A 309 -7.43 10.84 17.67
CA ALA A 309 -6.00 10.73 17.89
C ALA A 309 -5.68 10.08 19.25
N THR A 310 -4.67 9.23 19.25
CA THR A 310 -4.11 8.58 20.46
C THR A 310 -2.87 9.35 20.90
N CYS A 311 -3.09 10.50 21.55
CA CYS A 311 -2.06 11.42 22.01
C CYS A 311 -2.46 12.05 23.35
N LEU A 312 -1.50 12.16 24.31
CA LEU A 312 -1.74 12.86 25.58
C LEU A 312 -1.93 14.38 25.35
N TYR A 313 -1.23 14.92 24.35
CA TYR A 313 -1.23 16.35 24.00
C TYR A 313 -1.54 16.52 22.51
N PRO A 314 -2.80 16.27 22.08
CA PRO A 314 -3.17 16.42 20.68
C PRO A 314 -2.95 17.85 20.19
N LEU A 315 -2.46 17.99 18.97
CA LEU A 315 -2.23 19.31 18.37
C LEU A 315 -3.56 20.07 18.18
N PRO A 316 -3.62 21.35 18.54
CA PRO A 316 -4.75 22.22 18.21
C PRO A 316 -4.76 22.55 16.71
N ALA A 317 -5.91 22.91 16.17
CA ALA A 317 -6.08 23.28 14.76
C ALA A 317 -5.21 24.47 14.30
N SER A 318 -4.68 25.27 15.24
CA SER A 318 -3.83 26.42 14.99
C SER A 318 -2.32 26.16 15.25
N ALA A 319 -1.90 24.91 15.47
CA ALA A 319 -0.52 24.59 15.75
C ALA A 319 0.39 24.95 14.56
N GLN A 320 1.49 25.64 14.83
CA GLN A 320 2.55 25.82 13.85
C GLN A 320 3.39 24.53 13.79
N PRO A 321 3.80 24.08 12.59
CA PRO A 321 4.61 22.87 12.46
C PRO A 321 5.93 22.98 13.24
N ALA A 322 6.17 22.08 14.18
CA ALA A 322 7.45 22.02 14.93
C ALA A 322 8.57 21.37 14.12
N TYR A 323 8.24 20.62 13.09
CA TYR A 323 9.21 19.97 12.20
C TYR A 323 9.62 20.91 11.07
N ALA A 324 10.41 21.93 11.39
CA ALA A 324 10.97 22.83 10.40
C ALA A 324 12.16 22.17 9.68
N ALA A 325 12.27 22.40 8.37
CA ALA A 325 13.47 21.99 7.64
C ALA A 325 14.68 22.77 8.20
N PRO A 326 15.82 22.10 8.51
CA PRO A 326 17.01 22.80 8.96
C PRO A 326 17.43 23.84 7.92
N ALA A 327 17.81 25.06 8.37
CA ALA A 327 18.27 26.12 7.49
C ALA A 327 19.48 25.65 6.67
N LEU A 328 19.47 25.92 5.37
CA LEU A 328 20.67 25.71 4.54
C LEU A 328 21.75 26.70 5.01
N PRO A 329 23.03 26.28 5.10
CA PRO A 329 24.11 27.23 5.30
C PRO A 329 24.03 28.29 4.18
N ALA A 330 23.86 29.56 4.60
CA ALA A 330 23.92 30.69 3.68
C ALA A 330 25.36 30.86 3.19
N GLY A 331 25.64 30.42 1.97
CA GLY A 331 26.91 30.63 1.31
C GLY A 331 26.75 30.45 -0.20
N PRO A 332 27.56 31.15 -1.02
CA PRO A 332 27.54 30.92 -2.45
C PRO A 332 27.97 29.48 -2.73
N ARG A 333 27.07 28.67 -3.29
CA ARG A 333 27.40 27.33 -3.78
C ARG A 333 28.02 27.49 -5.17
N THR A 334 29.32 27.35 -5.26
CA THR A 334 29.96 27.11 -6.54
C THR A 334 29.70 25.69 -6.96
N PHE A 335 28.72 25.50 -7.84
CA PHE A 335 28.48 24.20 -8.46
C PHE A 335 29.57 23.98 -9.53
N LEU A 336 30.61 23.24 -9.17
CA LEU A 336 31.42 22.60 -10.20
C LEU A 336 30.66 21.33 -10.61
N PRO A 337 30.44 21.09 -11.91
CA PRO A 337 29.86 19.86 -12.37
C PRO A 337 30.74 18.69 -11.93
N GLN A 338 30.20 17.80 -11.10
CA GLN A 338 30.91 16.58 -10.67
C GLN A 338 30.87 15.49 -11.75
N LEU A 339 29.97 15.61 -12.70
CA LEU A 339 29.85 14.77 -13.88
C LEU A 339 29.46 15.63 -15.07
N GLU A 340 30.28 15.59 -16.12
CA GLU A 340 29.98 16.20 -17.39
C GLU A 340 29.84 15.12 -18.45
N VAL A 341 28.75 15.14 -19.16
CA VAL A 341 28.46 14.19 -20.25
C VAL A 341 28.40 14.97 -21.54
N GLN A 342 29.25 14.62 -22.52
CA GLN A 342 29.30 15.26 -23.82
C GLN A 342 29.10 14.22 -24.93
N ASN A 343 28.20 14.51 -25.88
CA ASN A 343 27.98 13.72 -27.11
C ASN A 343 27.69 12.23 -26.83
N LEU A 344 26.99 11.92 -25.71
CA LEU A 344 26.63 10.53 -25.35
C LEU A 344 25.60 9.95 -26.34
N THR A 345 26.00 8.88 -27.01
CA THR A 345 25.08 8.08 -27.84
C THR A 345 24.96 6.68 -27.28
N VAL A 346 23.75 6.26 -26.94
CA VAL A 346 23.44 4.92 -26.41
C VAL A 346 22.71 4.11 -27.46
N ARG A 347 23.25 2.93 -27.77
CA ARG A 347 22.63 1.95 -28.69
C ARG A 347 22.49 0.62 -27.98
N TYR A 348 21.31 0.04 -28.04
CA TYR A 348 21.09 -1.33 -27.59
C TYR A 348 21.38 -2.31 -28.72
N ALA A 349 22.02 -3.43 -28.40
CA ALA A 349 22.18 -4.54 -29.34
C ALA A 349 20.78 -5.12 -29.68
N GLY A 350 20.46 -5.18 -30.95
CA GLY A 350 19.25 -5.86 -31.41
C GLY A 350 19.36 -7.37 -31.19
N ALA A 351 18.22 -8.06 -31.10
CA ALA A 351 18.19 -9.52 -31.01
C ALA A 351 18.92 -10.14 -32.22
N THR A 352 19.84 -11.08 -31.95
CA THR A 352 20.47 -11.88 -32.99
C THR A 352 19.42 -12.84 -33.55
N GLY A 353 19.11 -12.72 -34.85
CA GLY A 353 18.27 -13.69 -35.55
C GLY A 353 18.98 -15.05 -35.59
N TRP A 354 18.20 -16.13 -35.71
CA TRP A 354 18.64 -17.52 -35.79
C TRP A 354 19.77 -17.75 -36.87
N PHE A 355 19.89 -16.86 -37.86
CA PHE A 355 20.91 -16.89 -38.91
C PHE A 355 22.04 -15.85 -38.73
N GLY A 356 22.29 -15.34 -37.52
CA GLY A 356 23.47 -14.53 -37.18
C GLY A 356 23.42 -13.08 -37.61
N GLY A 357 22.32 -12.57 -38.13
CA GLY A 357 22.15 -11.14 -38.46
C GLY A 357 21.71 -10.30 -37.27
N THR A 358 22.51 -9.37 -36.81
CA THR A 358 22.10 -8.38 -35.81
C THR A 358 21.32 -7.23 -36.47
N LYS A 359 20.05 -7.07 -36.09
CA LYS A 359 19.25 -5.92 -36.52
C LYS A 359 19.75 -4.68 -35.77
N LYS A 360 20.35 -3.73 -36.48
CA LYS A 360 20.73 -2.43 -35.89
C LYS A 360 19.47 -1.67 -35.50
N LEU A 361 19.25 -1.49 -34.20
CA LEU A 361 18.18 -0.63 -33.67
C LEU A 361 18.64 0.83 -33.76
N PRO A 362 17.71 1.80 -33.94
CA PRO A 362 18.03 3.21 -33.82
C PRO A 362 18.61 3.49 -32.43
N PRO A 363 19.48 4.51 -32.26
CA PRO A 363 20.01 4.86 -30.97
C PRO A 363 18.87 5.25 -30.02
N ALA A 364 18.96 4.79 -28.77
CA ALA A 364 18.00 5.14 -27.73
C ALA A 364 18.25 6.56 -27.18
N LEU A 365 19.47 7.04 -27.34
CA LEU A 365 19.92 8.38 -26.99
C LEU A 365 20.96 8.82 -28.02
N THR A 366 20.88 10.06 -28.50
CA THR A 366 21.82 10.63 -29.47
C THR A 366 22.23 12.02 -29.03
N ASP A 367 23.53 12.29 -28.99
CA ASP A 367 24.15 13.61 -28.73
C ASP A 367 23.60 14.31 -27.47
N ALA A 368 23.37 13.54 -26.39
CA ALA A 368 23.04 14.11 -25.09
C ALA A 368 24.28 14.78 -24.46
N SER A 369 24.12 16.00 -24.04
CA SER A 369 25.14 16.80 -23.34
C SER A 369 24.54 17.35 -22.03
#